data_80b4136072c9116b4fcb4a56e7141c6c
#
_entry.id   80b4136072c9116b4fcb4a56e7141c6c
#
_cell.length_a   1.000
_cell.length_b   1.000
_cell.length_c   1.000
_cell.angle_alpha   90.00
_cell.angle_beta   90.00
_cell.angle_gamma   90.00
#
_symmetry.space_group_name_H-M   'P 1'
#
loop_
_entity.id
_entity.type
_entity.pdbx_description
1 polymer ?
#
loop_
_entity_poly.entity_id
_entity_poly.type
_entity_poly.pdbx_seq_one_letter_code
_entity_poly.pdbx_strand_id
1 'polypeptide(L)'
;MSTGKQHDGRGVEGIVVLDNGIPAAALALRLYSQGFGGAETRIGEAKTSADGSFSIKYTARKEAVHLELRAIDPGGAEASISTIVRPAKRVTLNLVVPAGLKLLEAEYNRLIKDLNKVLGKNGKLVDACEDGRRRDLALLHEATGWDARLIALAVSADKLASTTGISEDALYGLLRVGLPSNEESVAALSRTAIENALRKASEAGIVDLDYNKVKTTVSAFEKFARKTRMKLRAPGSHSTVGDLLEDSGLTVDQKHALAELHVTARAQGDEFWRIAREKGIPEEKIEALRIRGKLSYLTFNNAPLIRSLQDDIASSADLSKLAASDLYKEEGWKKRITALAGNNEKALSALIPPAFVGETTSDRLDSYAAELARKVRLSFPMKVLARRVETGEIHLGENHDDVKSAISGLLSNAGELGFNLGRAPINSLLRQNGARLMPVTDGGKHEKAVEALKKLQRLYQITPSDHSLKAALNLGFGSAQDIAAFRTMIFCIHSRIDFNRERKRPSFIDEPSRSARSLTICWARPNTLPRRRRSLPSHRPRKPGSKRWTR
;
A
#
# COMPACT_ATOMS: atom_id res chain seq x y z
N MET A 1 84.16 29.24 11.55
CA MET A 1 83.69 27.90 11.21
C MET A 1 82.21 27.80 11.61
N SER A 2 81.31 27.99 10.69
CA SER A 2 79.84 27.91 10.93
C SER A 2 79.42 26.50 10.63
N THR A 3 79.06 25.74 11.67
CA THR A 3 78.50 24.40 11.51
C THR A 3 77.05 24.49 11.07
N GLY A 4 76.82 24.31 9.77
CA GLY A 4 75.50 24.17 9.22
C GLY A 4 74.80 22.97 9.83
N LYS A 5 73.75 23.21 10.62
CA LYS A 5 72.84 22.18 11.05
C LYS A 5 72.13 21.57 9.81
N GLN A 6 72.57 20.38 9.42
CA GLN A 6 71.86 19.56 8.49
C GLN A 6 70.46 19.29 9.05
N HIS A 7 69.43 19.96 8.50
CA HIS A 7 68.08 19.66 8.81
C HIS A 7 67.72 18.29 8.20
N ASP A 8 67.61 17.27 9.04
CA ASP A 8 67.15 15.92 8.67
C ASP A 8 65.69 16.02 8.33
N GLY A 9 65.38 16.34 7.05
CA GLY A 9 64.06 16.56 6.56
C GLY A 9 63.27 15.26 6.54
N ARG A 10 62.32 15.12 7.45
CA ARG A 10 61.33 14.03 7.46
C ARG A 10 60.08 14.41 6.68
N GLY A 11 59.39 13.43 6.12
CA GLY A 11 58.19 13.66 5.34
C GLY A 11 57.11 12.58 5.48
N VAL A 12 55.86 13.03 5.38
CA VAL A 12 54.69 12.16 5.19
C VAL A 12 54.14 12.45 3.82
N GLU A 13 53.96 11.44 2.99
CA GLU A 13 53.45 11.54 1.62
C GLU A 13 52.46 10.43 1.35
N GLY A 14 51.65 10.56 0.30
CA GLY A 14 50.69 9.51 -0.11
C GLY A 14 49.57 10.06 -0.94
N ILE A 15 48.49 9.29 -1.00
CA ILE A 15 47.28 9.62 -1.75
C ILE A 15 46.09 9.59 -0.80
N VAL A 16 45.21 10.57 -0.94
CA VAL A 16 43.93 10.63 -0.23
C VAL A 16 42.82 10.51 -1.24
N VAL A 17 41.89 9.57 -1.02
CA VAL A 17 40.69 9.35 -1.82
C VAL A 17 39.46 9.54 -0.94
N LEU A 18 38.36 9.90 -1.58
CA LEU A 18 37.04 9.90 -0.95
C LEU A 18 36.52 8.45 -0.79
N ASP A 19 35.50 8.24 -0.01
CA ASP A 19 34.84 6.95 0.21
C ASP A 19 34.32 6.27 -1.08
N ASN A 20 34.08 7.05 -2.13
CA ASN A 20 33.69 6.58 -3.46
C ASN A 20 34.88 6.29 -4.40
N GLY A 21 36.13 6.39 -3.90
CA GLY A 21 37.35 6.13 -4.65
C GLY A 21 37.83 7.29 -5.52
N ILE A 22 37.14 8.44 -5.54
CA ILE A 22 37.58 9.64 -6.28
C ILE A 22 38.72 10.31 -5.52
N PRO A 23 39.79 10.77 -6.21
CA PRO A 23 40.85 11.53 -5.57
C PRO A 23 40.31 12.76 -4.82
N ALA A 24 40.73 12.92 -3.56
CA ALA A 24 40.34 14.08 -2.75
C ALA A 24 41.21 15.29 -3.12
N ALA A 25 40.83 15.99 -4.22
CA ALA A 25 41.55 17.15 -4.71
C ALA A 25 41.37 18.39 -3.81
N ALA A 26 42.43 19.20 -3.67
CA ALA A 26 42.47 20.45 -2.91
C ALA A 26 42.05 20.34 -1.43
N LEU A 27 42.12 19.14 -0.85
CA LEU A 27 41.81 18.88 0.54
C LEU A 27 42.92 19.43 1.44
N ALA A 28 42.57 20.22 2.43
CA ALA A 28 43.51 20.71 3.42
C ALA A 28 43.82 19.59 4.44
N LEU A 29 45.11 19.32 4.65
CA LEU A 29 45.61 18.31 5.56
C LEU A 29 46.47 18.98 6.62
N ARG A 30 46.34 18.54 7.88
CA ARG A 30 47.19 18.93 8.99
C ARG A 30 47.82 17.70 9.62
N LEU A 31 49.15 17.81 9.84
CA LEU A 31 49.93 16.77 10.52
C LEU A 31 50.14 17.18 11.96
N TYR A 32 49.75 16.32 12.86
CA TYR A 32 49.92 16.48 14.29
C TYR A 32 50.96 15.51 14.84
N SER A 33 51.74 15.96 15.78
CA SER A 33 52.54 15.14 16.66
C SER A 33 51.80 14.93 17.96
N GLN A 34 51.58 13.68 18.33
CA GLN A 34 50.96 13.31 19.60
C GLN A 34 52.02 12.81 20.59
N GLY A 35 52.03 13.36 21.80
CA GLY A 35 52.84 12.97 22.91
C GLY A 35 52.08 12.20 23.99
N PHE A 36 52.78 11.74 24.99
CA PHE A 36 52.19 11.09 26.16
C PHE A 36 51.23 12.06 26.89
N GLY A 37 50.10 11.56 27.38
CA GLY A 37 49.11 12.37 28.10
C GLY A 37 48.22 13.23 27.20
N GLY A 38 48.17 12.98 25.87
CA GLY A 38 47.30 13.68 24.93
C GLY A 38 47.82 15.04 24.46
N ALA A 39 49.10 15.36 24.71
CA ALA A 39 49.69 16.60 24.20
C ALA A 39 49.80 16.57 22.67
N GLU A 40 49.12 17.50 22.01
CA GLU A 40 49.12 17.62 20.56
C GLU A 40 49.86 18.87 20.09
N THR A 41 50.63 18.74 19.01
CA THR A 41 51.27 19.88 18.36
C THR A 41 51.14 19.74 16.85
N ARG A 42 50.61 20.76 16.17
CA ARG A 42 50.62 20.82 14.71
C ARG A 42 52.06 21.02 14.23
N ILE A 43 52.56 20.12 13.37
CA ILE A 43 53.92 20.11 12.87
C ILE A 43 54.04 20.31 11.37
N GLY A 44 52.94 20.26 10.63
CA GLY A 44 52.92 20.50 9.19
C GLY A 44 51.49 20.60 8.63
N GLU A 45 51.39 21.13 7.43
CA GLU A 45 50.16 21.19 6.65
C GLU A 45 50.47 21.12 5.16
N ALA A 46 49.50 20.64 4.37
CA ALA A 46 49.55 20.65 2.92
C ALA A 46 48.12 20.63 2.35
N LYS A 47 48.01 20.89 1.05
CA LYS A 47 46.78 20.60 0.29
C LYS A 47 47.07 19.46 -0.67
N THR A 48 46.12 18.59 -0.89
CA THR A 48 46.20 17.52 -1.89
C THR A 48 46.17 18.11 -3.31
N SER A 49 46.88 17.46 -4.21
CA SER A 49 46.86 17.75 -5.65
C SER A 49 45.57 17.25 -6.31
N ALA A 50 45.40 17.50 -7.61
CA ALA A 50 44.21 17.07 -8.36
C ALA A 50 44.02 15.53 -8.38
N ASP A 51 45.08 14.78 -8.31
CA ASP A 51 45.12 13.30 -8.22
C ASP A 51 45.03 12.77 -6.77
N GLY A 52 44.78 13.67 -5.78
CA GLY A 52 44.74 13.32 -4.35
C GLY A 52 46.09 13.13 -3.68
N SER A 53 47.20 13.30 -4.40
CA SER A 53 48.55 13.16 -3.80
C SER A 53 48.89 14.31 -2.85
N PHE A 54 49.66 14.02 -1.81
CA PHE A 54 50.15 15.00 -0.85
C PHE A 54 51.56 14.71 -0.38
N SER A 55 52.24 15.76 0.06
CA SER A 55 53.55 15.65 0.73
C SER A 55 53.67 16.72 1.79
N ILE A 56 53.92 16.32 3.04
CA ILE A 56 54.11 17.21 4.19
C ILE A 56 55.53 16.99 4.73
N LYS A 57 56.36 18.01 4.66
CA LYS A 57 57.69 18.01 5.31
C LYS A 57 57.56 18.49 6.75
N TYR A 58 58.21 17.82 7.67
CA TYR A 58 58.20 18.21 9.08
C TYR A 58 59.57 18.06 9.71
N THR A 59 59.81 18.82 10.78
CA THR A 59 61.00 18.72 11.57
C THR A 59 60.71 17.88 12.83
N ALA A 60 61.44 16.78 13.00
CA ALA A 60 61.22 15.94 14.17
C ALA A 60 61.65 16.68 15.44
N ARG A 61 60.74 16.85 16.37
CA ARG A 61 61.05 17.18 17.76
C ARG A 61 61.47 15.90 18.49
N LYS A 62 62.42 15.98 19.42
CA LYS A 62 62.95 14.81 20.18
C LYS A 62 61.84 14.03 20.91
N GLU A 63 60.67 14.63 21.14
CA GLU A 63 59.55 14.10 21.92
C GLU A 63 58.38 13.61 21.08
N ALA A 64 58.47 13.66 19.74
CA ALA A 64 57.36 13.20 18.89
C ALA A 64 57.29 11.67 18.93
N VAL A 65 56.30 11.16 19.63
CA VAL A 65 56.12 9.72 19.82
C VAL A 65 55.26 9.14 18.68
N HIS A 66 54.27 9.89 18.19
CA HIS A 66 53.34 9.44 17.17
C HIS A 66 52.92 10.59 16.23
N LEU A 67 52.54 10.25 15.00
CA LEU A 67 52.02 11.18 13.99
C LEU A 67 50.56 10.84 13.68
N GLU A 68 49.76 11.86 13.55
CA GLU A 68 48.35 11.74 13.11
C GLU A 68 48.08 12.76 12.00
N LEU A 69 47.46 12.29 10.91
CA LEU A 69 47.02 13.15 9.82
C LEU A 69 45.52 13.40 9.92
N ARG A 70 45.13 14.67 9.87
CA ARG A 70 43.73 15.11 9.89
C ARG A 70 43.39 15.85 8.61
N ALA A 71 42.18 15.61 8.12
CA ALA A 71 41.57 16.37 7.03
C ALA A 71 40.71 17.49 7.61
N ILE A 72 40.66 18.61 6.91
CA ILE A 72 39.88 19.80 7.29
C ILE A 72 38.83 20.04 6.24
N ASP A 73 37.57 20.14 6.66
CA ASP A 73 36.48 20.52 5.78
C ASP A 73 36.50 22.04 5.50
N PRO A 74 35.72 22.50 4.50
CA PRO A 74 35.59 23.92 4.21
C PRO A 74 35.03 24.77 5.36
N GLY A 75 34.32 24.18 6.30
CA GLY A 75 33.78 24.80 7.51
C GLY A 75 34.79 24.87 8.65
N GLY A 76 35.99 24.28 8.50
CA GLY A 76 37.05 24.26 9.50
C GLY A 76 36.97 23.10 10.50
N ALA A 77 36.05 22.17 10.35
CA ALA A 77 36.00 20.96 11.17
C ALA A 77 37.12 19.99 10.77
N GLU A 78 37.76 19.40 11.79
CA GLU A 78 38.86 18.46 11.59
C GLU A 78 38.41 17.04 11.89
N ALA A 79 38.81 16.09 11.03
CA ALA A 79 38.65 14.67 11.31
C ALA A 79 39.96 13.91 11.08
N SER A 80 40.28 13.01 11.99
CA SER A 80 41.39 12.07 11.83
C SER A 80 41.12 11.16 10.63
N ILE A 81 42.08 11.08 9.71
CA ILE A 81 42.04 10.22 8.54
C ILE A 81 43.12 9.16 8.55
N SER A 82 44.07 9.23 9.47
CA SER A 82 45.10 8.21 9.66
C SER A 82 44.99 7.54 11.03
N THR A 83 45.46 6.31 11.12
CA THR A 83 45.86 5.75 12.40
C THR A 83 47.11 6.44 12.90
N ILE A 84 47.39 6.35 14.20
CA ILE A 84 48.60 6.89 14.80
C ILE A 84 49.81 6.11 14.27
N VAL A 85 50.76 6.83 13.66
CA VAL A 85 51.93 6.24 12.98
C VAL A 85 53.21 6.66 13.66
N ARG A 86 54.18 5.76 13.74
CA ARG A 86 55.51 6.10 14.27
C ARG A 86 56.28 7.00 13.29
N PRO A 87 56.97 8.05 13.79
CA PRO A 87 57.78 8.91 12.96
C PRO A 87 58.94 8.14 12.30
N ALA A 88 59.02 8.23 10.97
CA ALA A 88 60.13 7.69 10.18
C ALA A 88 60.70 8.79 9.27
N LYS A 89 61.83 8.51 8.62
CA LYS A 89 62.45 9.48 7.68
C LYS A 89 61.48 9.80 6.51
N ARG A 90 60.75 8.79 6.04
CA ARG A 90 59.67 8.90 5.06
C ARG A 90 58.54 7.97 5.49
N VAL A 91 57.31 8.49 5.54
CA VAL A 91 56.08 7.74 5.84
C VAL A 91 55.14 7.88 4.65
N THR A 92 54.73 6.77 4.07
CA THR A 92 53.76 6.76 2.97
C THR A 92 52.40 6.29 3.51
N LEU A 93 51.34 7.10 3.28
CA LEU A 93 49.96 6.85 3.74
C LEU A 93 48.98 6.96 2.59
N ASN A 94 48.27 5.86 2.27
CA ASN A 94 47.14 5.89 1.37
C ASN A 94 45.86 5.85 2.23
N LEU A 95 45.09 6.91 2.16
CA LEU A 95 44.03 7.19 3.11
C LEU A 95 42.68 7.41 2.42
N VAL A 96 41.62 7.04 3.12
CA VAL A 96 40.25 7.30 2.71
C VAL A 96 39.63 8.33 3.67
N VAL A 97 39.01 9.34 3.12
CA VAL A 97 38.35 10.37 3.93
C VAL A 97 37.02 9.82 4.42
N PRO A 98 36.70 9.91 5.73
CA PRO A 98 35.42 9.52 6.25
C PRO A 98 34.26 10.31 5.63
N ALA A 99 33.15 9.64 5.33
CA ALA A 99 31.95 10.25 4.73
C ALA A 99 31.34 11.41 5.56
N GLY A 100 31.65 11.48 6.85
CA GLY A 100 31.19 12.55 7.75
C GLY A 100 31.85 13.92 7.53
N LEU A 101 32.97 13.99 6.79
CA LEU A 101 33.57 15.26 6.38
C LEU A 101 32.93 15.75 5.09
N LYS A 102 32.16 16.83 5.14
CA LYS A 102 31.53 17.46 3.98
C LYS A 102 32.55 18.20 3.11
N LEU A 103 33.45 17.47 2.47
CA LEU A 103 34.55 18.00 1.67
C LEU A 103 34.15 18.52 0.29
N LEU A 104 33.04 18.06 -0.19
CA LEU A 104 32.45 18.49 -1.46
C LEU A 104 31.12 19.16 -1.19
N GLU A 105 30.84 20.16 -2.01
CA GLU A 105 29.47 20.68 -2.14
C GLU A 105 28.51 19.49 -2.40
N ALA A 106 27.29 19.54 -1.86
CA ALA A 106 26.33 18.45 -2.00
C ALA A 106 26.16 18.02 -3.47
N GLU A 107 25.93 16.72 -3.70
CA GLU A 107 25.78 16.14 -5.04
C GLU A 107 24.79 16.94 -5.90
N TYR A 108 23.60 17.28 -5.34
CA TYR A 108 22.57 18.06 -6.04
C TYR A 108 23.07 19.43 -6.47
N ASN A 109 23.76 20.16 -5.60
CA ASN A 109 24.23 21.51 -5.91
C ASN A 109 25.25 21.49 -7.07
N ARG A 110 26.17 20.54 -7.06
CA ARG A 110 27.16 20.34 -8.12
C ARG A 110 26.46 19.95 -9.44
N LEU A 111 25.54 18.99 -9.38
CA LEU A 111 24.76 18.54 -10.52
C LEU A 111 24.00 19.71 -11.17
N ILE A 112 23.21 20.45 -10.41
CA ILE A 112 22.42 21.58 -10.92
C ILE A 112 23.31 22.69 -11.47
N LYS A 113 24.44 22.99 -10.83
CA LYS A 113 25.42 23.98 -11.30
C LYS A 113 25.97 23.61 -12.68
N ASP A 114 26.26 22.34 -12.91
CA ASP A 114 26.78 21.88 -14.20
C ASP A 114 25.67 21.81 -15.27
N LEU A 115 24.48 21.31 -14.92
CA LEU A 115 23.32 21.30 -15.83
C LEU A 115 22.92 22.71 -16.28
N ASN A 116 22.92 23.68 -15.38
CA ASN A 116 22.57 25.08 -15.69
C ASN A 116 23.53 25.74 -16.70
N LYS A 117 24.81 25.32 -16.74
CA LYS A 117 25.75 25.79 -17.77
C LYS A 117 25.33 25.36 -19.17
N VAL A 118 24.74 24.13 -19.29
CA VAL A 118 24.29 23.59 -20.59
C VAL A 118 22.92 24.13 -20.96
N LEU A 119 22.00 24.21 -19.97
CA LEU A 119 20.62 24.69 -20.19
C LEU A 119 20.59 26.19 -20.57
N GLY A 120 21.57 26.97 -20.10
CA GLY A 120 21.62 28.42 -20.37
C GLY A 120 20.48 29.19 -19.72
N LYS A 121 20.23 30.43 -20.20
CA LYS A 121 19.26 31.36 -19.59
C LYS A 121 17.79 30.96 -19.79
N ASN A 122 17.47 30.22 -20.86
CA ASN A 122 16.09 29.94 -21.28
C ASN A 122 15.68 28.46 -21.07
N GLY A 123 16.63 27.54 -20.82
CA GLY A 123 16.34 26.14 -20.59
C GLY A 123 15.88 25.89 -19.16
N LYS A 124 14.81 25.13 -19.00
CA LYS A 124 14.33 24.67 -17.69
C LYS A 124 14.50 23.16 -17.59
N LEU A 125 15.00 22.70 -16.47
CA LEU A 125 15.22 21.28 -16.25
C LEU A 125 13.90 20.49 -16.28
N VAL A 126 12.81 21.09 -15.80
CA VAL A 126 11.46 20.48 -15.82
C VAL A 126 10.97 20.12 -17.23
N ASP A 127 11.45 20.83 -18.27
CA ASP A 127 11.06 20.60 -19.66
C ASP A 127 11.86 19.48 -20.33
N ALA A 128 12.88 18.93 -19.67
CA ALA A 128 13.69 17.87 -20.21
C ALA A 128 12.87 16.59 -20.41
N CYS A 129 13.04 15.99 -21.59
CA CYS A 129 12.31 14.79 -22.01
C CYS A 129 13.27 13.79 -22.67
N GLU A 130 13.01 12.52 -22.43
CA GLU A 130 13.68 11.41 -23.12
C GLU A 130 12.60 10.52 -23.75
N ASP A 131 12.39 10.69 -25.03
CA ASP A 131 11.44 9.92 -25.82
C ASP A 131 12.02 9.56 -27.19
N GLY A 132 11.23 8.99 -28.08
CA GLY A 132 11.70 8.62 -29.42
C GLY A 132 12.15 9.79 -30.31
N ARG A 133 11.82 11.05 -29.96
CA ARG A 133 12.14 12.27 -30.72
C ARG A 133 13.14 13.17 -30.00
N ARG A 134 13.03 13.28 -28.67
CA ARG A 134 13.88 14.13 -27.83
C ARG A 134 14.78 13.25 -26.97
N ARG A 135 16.07 13.59 -26.93
CA ARG A 135 17.08 12.88 -26.13
C ARG A 135 17.81 13.86 -25.20
N ASP A 136 17.04 14.62 -24.45
CA ASP A 136 17.57 15.70 -23.62
C ASP A 136 18.46 15.16 -22.48
N LEU A 137 18.11 14.01 -21.89
CA LEU A 137 18.93 13.40 -20.82
C LEU A 137 20.27 12.90 -21.38
N ALA A 138 20.26 12.29 -22.56
CA ALA A 138 21.48 11.84 -23.22
C ALA A 138 22.40 13.03 -23.58
N LEU A 139 21.81 14.14 -24.09
CA LEU A 139 22.54 15.37 -24.39
C LEU A 139 23.18 15.97 -23.12
N LEU A 140 22.42 16.06 -22.03
CA LEU A 140 22.93 16.58 -20.77
C LEU A 140 24.02 15.67 -20.16
N HIS A 141 23.88 14.36 -20.30
CA HIS A 141 24.91 13.40 -19.90
C HIS A 141 26.22 13.62 -20.66
N GLU A 142 26.17 13.69 -22.00
CA GLU A 142 27.37 13.91 -22.82
C GLU A 142 28.04 15.25 -22.54
N ALA A 143 27.23 16.30 -22.34
CA ALA A 143 27.75 17.65 -22.11
C ALA A 143 28.36 17.85 -20.71
N THR A 144 27.90 17.13 -19.70
CA THR A 144 28.30 17.35 -18.30
C THR A 144 29.12 16.21 -17.71
N GLY A 145 29.04 14.99 -18.28
CA GLY A 145 29.64 13.77 -17.73
C GLY A 145 28.89 13.18 -16.53
N TRP A 146 27.75 13.78 -16.10
CA TRP A 146 26.93 13.23 -15.04
C TRP A 146 26.16 11.98 -15.50
N ASP A 147 25.98 11.00 -14.63
CA ASP A 147 25.17 9.81 -14.95
C ASP A 147 23.74 10.23 -15.33
N ALA A 148 23.25 9.72 -16.46
CA ALA A 148 21.92 10.02 -16.99
C ALA A 148 20.79 9.70 -15.99
N ARG A 149 20.99 8.73 -15.09
CA ARG A 149 20.02 8.41 -14.01
C ARG A 149 19.94 9.53 -12.99
N LEU A 150 21.06 10.15 -12.62
CA LEU A 150 21.07 11.27 -11.67
C LEU A 150 20.38 12.50 -12.30
N ILE A 151 20.62 12.73 -13.59
CA ILE A 151 19.93 13.78 -14.34
C ILE A 151 18.41 13.49 -14.37
N ALA A 152 18.00 12.26 -14.65
CA ALA A 152 16.59 11.85 -14.64
C ALA A 152 15.93 12.05 -13.26
N LEU A 153 16.65 11.78 -12.17
CA LEU A 153 16.16 12.05 -10.82
C LEU A 153 16.00 13.54 -10.56
N ALA A 154 16.94 14.37 -11.01
CA ALA A 154 16.84 15.83 -10.89
C ALA A 154 15.65 16.40 -11.69
N VAL A 155 15.44 15.92 -12.93
CA VAL A 155 14.26 16.26 -13.73
C VAL A 155 12.96 15.84 -13.03
N SER A 156 12.93 14.64 -12.45
CA SER A 156 11.76 14.14 -11.72
C SER A 156 11.51 14.96 -10.44
N ALA A 157 12.57 15.37 -9.73
CA ALA A 157 12.47 16.23 -8.57
C ALA A 157 11.88 17.60 -8.92
N ASP A 158 12.35 18.22 -10.01
CA ASP A 158 11.87 19.52 -10.48
C ASP A 158 10.38 19.44 -10.90
N LYS A 159 9.99 18.38 -11.63
CA LYS A 159 8.57 18.11 -11.96
C LYS A 159 7.70 17.98 -10.72
N LEU A 160 8.13 17.20 -9.74
CA LEU A 160 7.39 17.03 -8.49
C LEU A 160 7.34 18.30 -7.64
N ALA A 161 8.39 19.11 -7.64
CA ALA A 161 8.43 20.36 -6.89
C ALA A 161 7.32 21.31 -7.32
N SER A 162 7.09 21.41 -8.63
CA SER A 162 6.05 22.27 -9.20
C SER A 162 4.62 21.94 -8.73
N THR A 163 4.37 20.67 -8.39
CA THR A 163 3.04 20.18 -8.00
C THR A 163 2.89 19.99 -6.48
N THR A 164 3.97 19.66 -5.80
CA THR A 164 3.96 19.35 -4.36
C THR A 164 4.22 20.54 -3.45
N GLY A 165 4.94 21.55 -3.96
CA GLY A 165 5.45 22.68 -3.17
C GLY A 165 6.58 22.29 -2.20
N ILE A 166 7.21 21.13 -2.42
CA ILE A 166 8.42 20.69 -1.74
C ILE A 166 9.61 21.14 -2.57
N SER A 167 10.71 21.55 -1.95
CA SER A 167 11.89 22.02 -2.66
C SER A 167 12.55 20.93 -3.51
N GLU A 168 13.13 21.33 -4.64
CA GLU A 168 13.72 20.41 -5.62
C GLU A 168 14.90 19.63 -5.02
N ASP A 169 15.74 20.27 -4.20
CA ASP A 169 16.86 19.62 -3.51
C ASP A 169 16.39 18.51 -2.58
N ALA A 170 15.36 18.78 -1.77
CA ALA A 170 14.79 17.80 -0.88
C ALA A 170 14.16 16.62 -1.66
N LEU A 171 13.41 16.91 -2.72
CA LEU A 171 12.82 15.87 -3.58
C LEU A 171 13.90 15.03 -4.26
N TYR A 172 14.96 15.66 -4.78
CA TYR A 172 16.09 14.93 -5.32
C TYR A 172 16.69 13.99 -4.29
N GLY A 173 16.94 14.47 -3.07
CA GLY A 173 17.44 13.66 -1.97
C GLY A 173 16.55 12.45 -1.66
N LEU A 174 15.22 12.67 -1.62
CA LEU A 174 14.24 11.62 -1.40
C LEU A 174 14.25 10.56 -2.52
N LEU A 175 14.24 10.98 -3.78
CA LEU A 175 14.32 10.09 -4.94
C LEU A 175 15.65 9.32 -4.99
N ARG A 176 16.74 9.99 -4.68
CA ARG A 176 18.11 9.43 -4.70
C ARG A 176 18.31 8.33 -3.67
N VAL A 177 17.64 8.41 -2.51
CA VAL A 177 17.62 7.34 -1.50
C VAL A 177 16.57 6.26 -1.76
N GLY A 178 15.87 6.30 -2.90
CA GLY A 178 15.00 5.24 -3.38
C GLY A 178 13.51 5.41 -3.05
N LEU A 179 13.05 6.63 -2.74
CA LEU A 179 11.61 6.89 -2.58
C LEU A 179 10.90 6.97 -3.95
N PRO A 180 9.59 6.70 -3.99
CA PRO A 180 8.84 6.71 -5.25
C PRO A 180 8.76 8.10 -5.88
N SER A 181 8.62 8.14 -7.22
CA SER A 181 8.61 9.36 -8.04
C SER A 181 7.22 9.83 -8.46
N ASN A 182 6.15 9.18 -8.01
CA ASN A 182 4.78 9.63 -8.30
C ASN A 182 4.10 10.21 -7.06
N GLU A 183 3.25 11.21 -7.26
CA GLU A 183 2.59 11.98 -6.20
C GLU A 183 1.79 11.11 -5.23
N GLU A 184 1.04 10.14 -5.74
CA GLU A 184 0.19 9.28 -4.91
C GLU A 184 1.02 8.42 -3.95
N SER A 185 2.10 7.83 -4.46
CA SER A 185 3.01 7.01 -3.66
C SER A 185 3.80 7.85 -2.66
N VAL A 186 4.20 9.07 -3.04
CA VAL A 186 4.84 10.02 -2.12
C VAL A 186 3.86 10.41 -1.00
N ALA A 187 2.62 10.74 -1.34
CA ALA A 187 1.59 11.07 -0.35
C ALA A 187 1.25 9.91 0.60
N ALA A 188 1.49 8.66 0.17
CA ALA A 188 1.29 7.47 0.99
C ALA A 188 2.38 7.24 2.05
N LEU A 189 3.49 7.98 2.00
CA LEU A 189 4.57 7.84 2.97
C LEU A 189 4.20 8.47 4.31
N SER A 190 4.78 7.92 5.40
CA SER A 190 4.64 8.52 6.72
C SER A 190 5.62 9.68 6.91
N ARG A 191 5.29 10.61 7.81
CA ARG A 191 6.19 11.67 8.25
C ARG A 191 7.60 11.14 8.60
N THR A 192 7.65 10.10 9.43
CA THR A 192 8.91 9.50 9.89
C THR A 192 9.73 8.92 8.74
N ALA A 193 9.09 8.36 7.72
CA ALA A 193 9.79 7.85 6.53
C ALA A 193 10.48 8.98 5.77
N ILE A 194 9.80 10.12 5.60
CA ILE A 194 10.35 11.32 4.95
C ILE A 194 11.50 11.90 5.77
N GLU A 195 11.32 12.11 7.08
CA GLU A 195 12.38 12.63 7.96
C GLU A 195 13.65 11.77 7.91
N ASN A 196 13.49 10.43 8.02
CA ASN A 196 14.61 9.49 7.95
C ASN A 196 15.30 9.48 6.59
N ALA A 197 14.54 9.60 5.50
CA ALA A 197 15.08 9.64 4.15
C ALA A 197 15.87 10.94 3.90
N LEU A 198 15.35 12.10 4.32
CA LEU A 198 16.05 13.38 4.21
C LEU A 198 17.35 13.38 5.02
N ARG A 199 17.32 12.84 6.25
CA ARG A 199 18.51 12.70 7.07
C ARG A 199 19.57 11.84 6.38
N LYS A 200 19.20 10.67 5.88
CA LYS A 200 20.11 9.79 5.11
C LYS A 200 20.70 10.47 3.89
N ALA A 201 19.89 11.23 3.14
CA ALA A 201 20.34 11.96 1.97
C ALA A 201 21.36 13.06 2.34
N SER A 202 21.13 13.75 3.47
CA SER A 202 22.07 14.76 3.97
C SER A 202 23.35 14.15 4.53
N GLU A 203 23.26 13.05 5.29
CA GLU A 203 24.41 12.30 5.81
C GLU A 203 25.29 11.74 4.68
N ALA A 204 24.68 11.31 3.58
CA ALA A 204 25.38 10.81 2.39
C ALA A 204 25.94 11.92 1.48
N GLY A 205 25.80 13.21 1.83
CA GLY A 205 26.27 14.32 1.02
C GLY A 205 25.52 14.51 -0.31
N ILE A 206 24.35 13.91 -0.44
CA ILE A 206 23.49 14.02 -1.64
C ILE A 206 22.89 15.41 -1.69
N VAL A 207 22.38 15.91 -0.56
CA VAL A 207 21.77 17.24 -0.41
C VAL A 207 22.29 17.95 0.83
N ASP A 208 22.27 19.27 0.82
CA ASP A 208 22.67 20.11 1.97
C ASP A 208 21.42 20.61 2.70
N LEU A 209 20.89 19.79 3.61
CA LEU A 209 19.71 20.09 4.39
C LEU A 209 20.09 20.21 5.87
N ASP A 210 19.99 21.41 6.42
CA ASP A 210 20.05 21.63 7.85
C ASP A 210 18.74 21.23 8.55
N TYR A 211 18.74 21.25 9.88
CA TYR A 211 17.57 20.89 10.68
C TYR A 211 16.32 21.71 10.34
N ASN A 212 16.47 23.02 10.07
CA ASN A 212 15.35 23.91 9.76
C ASN A 212 14.77 23.61 8.37
N LYS A 213 15.63 23.36 7.38
CA LYS A 213 15.21 22.92 6.05
C LYS A 213 14.47 21.57 6.10
N VAL A 214 14.97 20.60 6.86
CA VAL A 214 14.27 19.32 7.05
C VAL A 214 12.89 19.55 7.65
N LYS A 215 12.76 20.36 8.72
CA LYS A 215 11.50 20.67 9.37
C LYS A 215 10.52 21.35 8.41
N THR A 216 10.99 22.33 7.64
CA THR A 216 10.18 23.05 6.64
C THR A 216 9.72 22.11 5.52
N THR A 217 10.61 21.25 5.03
CA THR A 217 10.31 20.24 4.01
C THR A 217 9.24 19.26 4.49
N VAL A 218 9.37 18.76 5.72
CA VAL A 218 8.39 17.86 6.32
C VAL A 218 7.02 18.54 6.47
N SER A 219 7.00 19.81 6.85
CA SER A 219 5.75 20.58 6.93
C SER A 219 5.09 20.77 5.56
N ALA A 220 5.87 21.07 4.52
CA ALA A 220 5.38 21.14 3.14
C ALA A 220 4.84 19.78 2.66
N PHE A 221 5.57 18.71 2.95
CA PHE A 221 5.12 17.34 2.67
C PHE A 221 3.78 17.02 3.35
N GLU A 222 3.62 17.32 4.63
CA GLU A 222 2.36 17.06 5.34
C GLU A 222 1.19 17.81 4.71
N LYS A 223 1.39 19.08 4.33
CA LYS A 223 0.36 19.88 3.64
C LYS A 223 -0.01 19.26 2.29
N PHE A 224 0.98 18.87 1.49
CA PHE A 224 0.79 18.17 0.22
C PHE A 224 0.08 16.83 0.42
N ALA A 225 0.58 15.99 1.35
CA ALA A 225 0.05 14.65 1.59
C ALA A 225 -1.41 14.70 2.06
N ARG A 226 -1.79 15.62 2.97
CA ARG A 226 -3.18 15.83 3.41
C ARG A 226 -4.10 16.07 2.21
N LYS A 227 -3.74 16.99 1.33
CA LYS A 227 -4.53 17.32 0.12
C LYS A 227 -4.62 16.14 -0.85
N THR A 228 -3.49 15.48 -1.11
CA THR A 228 -3.42 14.39 -2.09
C THR A 228 -4.13 13.15 -1.60
N ARG A 229 -4.00 12.77 -0.32
CA ARG A 229 -4.69 11.61 0.27
C ARG A 229 -6.22 11.72 0.13
N MET A 230 -6.79 12.92 0.25
CA MET A 230 -8.22 13.12 0.04
C MET A 230 -8.66 12.92 -1.42
N LYS A 231 -7.76 13.14 -2.37
CA LYS A 231 -8.01 12.96 -3.80
C LYS A 231 -7.73 11.53 -4.29
N LEU A 232 -7.11 10.69 -3.46
CA LEU A 232 -6.83 9.30 -3.83
C LEU A 232 -8.13 8.56 -4.16
N ARG A 233 -8.07 7.76 -5.22
CA ARG A 233 -9.16 6.91 -5.68
C ARG A 233 -8.61 5.50 -5.86
N ALA A 234 -9.29 4.50 -5.31
CA ALA A 234 -8.92 3.12 -5.57
C ALA A 234 -9.14 2.80 -7.06
N PRO A 235 -8.25 2.02 -7.70
CA PRO A 235 -8.41 1.64 -9.11
C PRO A 235 -9.78 1.06 -9.39
N GLY A 236 -10.45 1.56 -10.43
CA GLY A 236 -11.80 1.13 -10.82
C GLY A 236 -12.94 1.62 -9.93
N SER A 237 -12.66 2.36 -8.85
CA SER A 237 -13.66 2.92 -7.95
C SER A 237 -14.30 4.19 -8.51
N HIS A 238 -15.50 4.51 -8.04
CA HIS A 238 -16.24 5.72 -8.45
C HIS A 238 -15.67 6.97 -7.78
N SER A 239 -15.56 6.98 -6.45
CA SER A 239 -15.31 8.19 -5.65
C SER A 239 -13.93 8.19 -5.01
N THR A 240 -13.45 9.39 -4.66
CA THR A 240 -12.21 9.59 -3.91
C THR A 240 -12.41 9.32 -2.41
N VAL A 241 -11.32 9.24 -1.65
CA VAL A 241 -11.37 9.16 -0.18
C VAL A 241 -12.12 10.37 0.40
N GLY A 242 -11.90 11.56 -0.16
CA GLY A 242 -12.60 12.77 0.25
C GLY A 242 -14.12 12.66 0.09
N ASP A 243 -14.58 12.22 -1.09
CA ASP A 243 -16.00 12.03 -1.37
C ASP A 243 -16.65 11.03 -0.40
N LEU A 244 -15.91 9.97 -0.06
CA LEU A 244 -16.38 8.96 0.89
C LEU A 244 -16.47 9.47 2.33
N LEU A 245 -15.71 10.49 2.70
CA LEU A 245 -15.70 11.09 4.03
C LEU A 245 -16.51 12.39 4.11
N GLU A 246 -17.10 12.88 3.01
CA GLU A 246 -17.76 14.17 2.95
C GLU A 246 -18.86 14.33 4.02
N ASP A 247 -19.83 13.42 4.05
CA ASP A 247 -20.98 13.47 4.96
C ASP A 247 -20.79 12.58 6.20
N SER A 248 -19.55 12.40 6.64
CA SER A 248 -19.25 11.54 7.80
C SER A 248 -19.51 12.19 9.16
N GLY A 249 -19.80 13.49 9.17
CA GLY A 249 -19.90 14.29 10.40
C GLY A 249 -18.57 14.45 11.16
N LEU A 250 -17.45 14.15 10.48
CA LEU A 250 -16.09 14.35 11.01
C LEU A 250 -15.61 15.78 10.75
N THR A 251 -14.80 16.30 11.65
CA THR A 251 -14.06 17.56 11.41
C THR A 251 -13.04 17.38 10.30
N VAL A 252 -12.54 18.47 9.72
CA VAL A 252 -11.52 18.45 8.66
C VAL A 252 -10.26 17.70 9.12
N ASP A 253 -9.81 17.95 10.34
CA ASP A 253 -8.63 17.28 10.89
C ASP A 253 -8.85 15.78 11.11
N GLN A 254 -10.04 15.38 11.58
CA GLN A 254 -10.42 13.98 11.73
C GLN A 254 -10.49 13.26 10.36
N LYS A 255 -11.03 13.92 9.34
CA LYS A 255 -11.03 13.38 7.96
C LYS A 255 -9.60 13.16 7.46
N HIS A 256 -8.70 14.12 7.67
CA HIS A 256 -7.29 13.98 7.28
C HIS A 256 -6.58 12.89 8.08
N ALA A 257 -6.81 12.81 9.40
CA ALA A 257 -6.24 11.76 10.24
C ALA A 257 -6.69 10.35 9.82
N LEU A 258 -7.97 10.21 9.45
CA LEU A 258 -8.52 8.95 8.97
C LEU A 258 -7.99 8.58 7.58
N ALA A 259 -7.88 9.55 6.67
CA ALA A 259 -7.29 9.35 5.35
C ALA A 259 -5.80 8.95 5.46
N GLU A 260 -5.05 9.60 6.34
CA GLU A 260 -3.67 9.22 6.64
C GLU A 260 -3.59 7.78 7.16
N LEU A 261 -4.37 7.45 8.19
CA LEU A 261 -4.41 6.12 8.77
C LEU A 261 -4.74 5.06 7.72
N HIS A 262 -5.71 5.34 6.86
CA HIS A 262 -6.12 4.42 5.78
C HIS A 262 -4.98 4.14 4.78
N VAL A 263 -4.21 5.15 4.42
CA VAL A 263 -3.16 5.06 3.40
C VAL A 263 -1.83 4.56 3.97
N THR A 264 -1.46 5.00 5.19
CA THR A 264 -0.12 4.73 5.76
C THR A 264 -0.07 3.53 6.69
N ALA A 265 -1.17 3.21 7.36
CA ALA A 265 -1.19 2.11 8.33
C ALA A 265 -1.44 0.77 7.62
N ARG A 266 -0.68 -0.25 8.05
CA ARG A 266 -0.91 -1.65 7.66
C ARG A 266 -1.97 -2.33 8.54
N ALA A 267 -2.55 -1.60 9.49
CA ALA A 267 -3.58 -2.08 10.40
C ALA A 267 -4.87 -2.44 9.65
N GLN A 268 -5.50 -3.53 10.01
CA GLN A 268 -6.74 -4.03 9.41
C GLN A 268 -7.75 -4.41 10.50
N GLY A 269 -9.03 -4.36 10.14
CA GLY A 269 -10.10 -4.77 11.04
C GLY A 269 -10.16 -3.93 12.33
N ASP A 270 -10.24 -4.59 13.48
CA ASP A 270 -10.40 -3.92 14.77
C ASP A 270 -9.20 -3.07 15.17
N GLU A 271 -7.99 -3.44 14.74
CA GLU A 271 -6.78 -2.66 14.98
C GLU A 271 -6.83 -1.28 14.32
N PHE A 272 -7.34 -1.20 13.08
CA PHE A 272 -7.57 0.08 12.40
C PHE A 272 -8.47 1.00 13.23
N TRP A 273 -9.57 0.46 13.75
CA TRP A 273 -10.53 1.24 14.53
C TRP A 273 -9.99 1.62 15.91
N ARG A 274 -9.14 0.78 16.52
CA ARG A 274 -8.45 1.13 17.76
C ARG A 274 -7.56 2.35 17.55
N ILE A 275 -6.73 2.37 16.51
CA ILE A 275 -5.87 3.51 16.18
C ILE A 275 -6.70 4.74 15.80
N ALA A 276 -7.85 4.58 15.14
CA ALA A 276 -8.75 5.69 14.83
C ALA A 276 -9.27 6.38 16.10
N ARG A 277 -9.62 5.60 17.15
CA ARG A 277 -9.99 6.15 18.47
C ARG A 277 -8.84 6.94 19.10
N GLU A 278 -7.63 6.40 19.07
CA GLU A 278 -6.43 7.06 19.58
C GLU A 278 -6.14 8.39 18.88
N LYS A 279 -6.53 8.51 17.60
CA LYS A 279 -6.48 9.77 16.84
C LYS A 279 -7.67 10.71 17.09
N GLY A 280 -8.52 10.43 18.08
CA GLY A 280 -9.60 11.30 18.50
C GLY A 280 -10.89 11.19 17.69
N ILE A 281 -11.16 10.05 17.04
CA ILE A 281 -12.44 9.81 16.36
C ILE A 281 -13.44 9.23 17.37
N PRO A 282 -14.60 9.89 17.61
CA PRO A 282 -15.60 9.44 18.57
C PRO A 282 -16.19 8.07 18.20
N GLU A 283 -16.53 7.25 19.22
CA GLU A 283 -17.07 5.89 19.02
C GLU A 283 -18.35 5.87 18.19
N GLU A 284 -19.25 6.82 18.41
CA GLU A 284 -20.49 6.96 17.62
C GLU A 284 -20.21 7.15 16.12
N LYS A 285 -19.14 7.88 15.78
CA LYS A 285 -18.72 8.08 14.40
C LYS A 285 -18.03 6.85 13.83
N ILE A 286 -17.33 6.08 14.67
CA ILE A 286 -16.66 4.82 14.25
C ILE A 286 -17.70 3.82 13.76
N GLU A 287 -18.83 3.65 14.46
CA GLU A 287 -19.86 2.70 13.99
C GLU A 287 -20.48 3.16 12.66
N ALA A 288 -20.77 4.44 12.50
CA ALA A 288 -21.23 4.98 11.22
C ALA A 288 -20.20 4.80 10.09
N LEU A 289 -18.92 4.97 10.39
CA LEU A 289 -17.83 4.73 9.45
C LEU A 289 -17.67 3.25 9.09
N ARG A 290 -17.89 2.33 10.04
CA ARG A 290 -17.91 0.88 9.78
C ARG A 290 -19.01 0.51 8.79
N ILE A 291 -20.21 1.05 8.97
CA ILE A 291 -21.32 0.86 8.04
C ILE A 291 -20.95 1.40 6.66
N ARG A 292 -20.47 2.64 6.61
CA ARG A 292 -20.03 3.30 5.38
C ARG A 292 -18.93 2.51 4.66
N GLY A 293 -17.97 1.96 5.41
CA GLY A 293 -16.92 1.11 4.86
C GLY A 293 -17.45 -0.19 4.22
N LYS A 294 -18.42 -0.86 4.87
CA LYS A 294 -19.09 -2.04 4.30
C LYS A 294 -19.88 -1.67 3.03
N LEU A 295 -20.59 -0.54 3.03
CA LEU A 295 -21.28 -0.04 1.85
C LEU A 295 -20.30 0.35 0.73
N SER A 296 -19.16 0.95 1.06
CA SER A 296 -18.09 1.27 0.09
C SER A 296 -17.59 0.02 -0.64
N TYR A 297 -17.39 -1.07 0.09
CA TYR A 297 -17.03 -2.36 -0.52
C TYR A 297 -18.13 -2.88 -1.46
N LEU A 298 -19.38 -2.84 -1.02
CA LEU A 298 -20.52 -3.31 -1.83
C LEU A 298 -20.66 -2.49 -3.11
N THR A 299 -20.52 -1.16 -3.03
CA THR A 299 -20.85 -0.23 -4.12
C THR A 299 -19.65 0.22 -4.96
N PHE A 300 -18.46 -0.36 -4.79
CA PHE A 300 -17.23 0.08 -5.47
C PHE A 300 -16.89 1.55 -5.16
N ASN A 301 -16.97 1.92 -3.88
CA ASN A 301 -16.72 3.26 -3.39
C ASN A 301 -17.58 4.34 -4.08
N ASN A 302 -18.84 4.06 -4.35
CA ASN A 302 -19.77 5.00 -4.97
C ASN A 302 -20.43 5.86 -3.89
N ALA A 303 -19.88 7.04 -3.60
CA ALA A 303 -20.36 7.91 -2.53
C ALA A 303 -21.83 8.35 -2.69
N PRO A 304 -22.31 8.77 -3.88
CA PRO A 304 -23.75 9.04 -4.09
C PRO A 304 -24.65 7.84 -3.78
N LEU A 305 -24.26 6.65 -4.22
CA LEU A 305 -25.04 5.44 -3.97
C LEU A 305 -25.00 5.05 -2.48
N ILE A 306 -23.85 5.20 -1.80
CA ILE A 306 -23.75 4.97 -0.36
C ILE A 306 -24.68 5.88 0.40
N ARG A 307 -24.73 7.17 0.08
CA ARG A 307 -25.66 8.13 0.70
C ARG A 307 -27.12 7.68 0.58
N SER A 308 -27.53 7.29 -0.62
CA SER A 308 -28.90 6.83 -0.84
C SER A 308 -29.27 5.54 -0.09
N LEU A 309 -28.28 4.73 0.30
CA LEU A 309 -28.48 3.52 1.08
C LEU A 309 -28.44 3.78 2.59
N GLN A 310 -27.76 4.83 3.03
CA GLN A 310 -27.63 5.15 4.46
C GLN A 310 -28.98 5.52 5.11
N ASP A 311 -29.86 6.15 4.35
CA ASP A 311 -31.21 6.49 4.83
C ASP A 311 -32.04 5.24 5.16
N ASP A 312 -31.76 4.12 4.50
CA ASP A 312 -32.44 2.84 4.70
C ASP A 312 -31.82 2.00 5.85
N ILE A 313 -30.63 2.39 6.36
CA ILE A 313 -29.81 1.58 7.25
C ILE A 313 -29.41 2.37 8.50
N ALA A 314 -30.02 2.04 9.64
CA ALA A 314 -29.73 2.71 10.92
C ALA A 314 -28.48 2.16 11.65
N SER A 315 -28.14 0.86 11.46
CA SER A 315 -27.02 0.21 12.13
C SER A 315 -26.31 -0.82 11.27
N SER A 316 -25.13 -1.29 11.69
CA SER A 316 -24.39 -2.31 10.92
C SER A 316 -25.12 -3.66 10.86
N ALA A 317 -26.00 -3.95 11.81
CA ALA A 317 -26.88 -5.12 11.78
C ALA A 317 -27.96 -5.00 10.68
N ASP A 318 -28.38 -3.78 10.38
CA ASP A 318 -29.44 -3.50 9.40
C ASP A 318 -28.98 -3.64 7.95
N LEU A 319 -27.67 -3.78 7.69
CA LEU A 319 -27.17 -4.04 6.34
C LEU A 319 -27.80 -5.26 5.67
N SER A 320 -28.29 -6.22 6.46
CA SER A 320 -29.03 -7.37 5.94
C SER A 320 -30.38 -6.97 5.32
N LYS A 321 -30.92 -5.77 5.60
CA LYS A 321 -32.11 -5.22 4.96
C LYS A 321 -31.94 -5.05 3.45
N LEU A 322 -30.70 -4.87 2.96
CA LEU A 322 -30.39 -4.84 1.53
C LEU A 322 -30.86 -6.13 0.82
N ALA A 323 -30.78 -7.26 1.50
CA ALA A 323 -31.31 -8.52 0.99
C ALA A 323 -32.85 -8.53 1.00
N ALA A 324 -33.47 -7.93 2.03
CA ALA A 324 -34.94 -7.85 2.14
C ALA A 324 -35.58 -6.88 1.13
N SER A 325 -34.83 -5.83 0.71
CA SER A 325 -35.30 -4.81 -0.23
C SER A 325 -35.05 -5.15 -1.72
N ASP A 326 -34.94 -6.42 -2.07
CA ASP A 326 -34.74 -6.94 -3.43
C ASP A 326 -33.40 -6.48 -4.10
N LEU A 327 -32.45 -5.92 -3.32
CA LEU A 327 -31.14 -5.53 -3.82
C LEU A 327 -30.19 -6.72 -4.05
N TYR A 328 -30.63 -7.94 -3.83
CA TYR A 328 -30.00 -9.15 -4.35
C TYR A 328 -30.32 -9.42 -5.83
N LYS A 329 -31.22 -8.60 -6.44
CA LYS A 329 -31.60 -8.63 -7.87
C LYS A 329 -30.97 -7.44 -8.61
N GLU A 330 -30.69 -7.64 -9.88
CA GLU A 330 -30.10 -6.60 -10.75
C GLU A 330 -31.09 -5.45 -10.97
N GLU A 331 -32.37 -5.78 -11.14
CA GLU A 331 -33.47 -4.82 -11.41
C GLU A 331 -33.62 -3.80 -10.26
N GLY A 332 -33.48 -4.24 -9.02
CA GLY A 332 -33.51 -3.36 -7.84
C GLY A 332 -32.39 -2.29 -7.90
N TRP A 333 -31.19 -2.69 -8.27
CA TRP A 333 -30.06 -1.78 -8.44
C TRP A 333 -30.24 -0.85 -9.63
N LYS A 334 -30.65 -1.36 -10.79
CA LYS A 334 -30.94 -0.53 -11.98
C LYS A 334 -31.93 0.57 -11.66
N LYS A 335 -33.04 0.22 -11.05
CA LYS A 335 -34.06 1.18 -10.64
C LYS A 335 -33.51 2.25 -9.71
N ARG A 336 -32.71 1.85 -8.71
CA ARG A 336 -32.12 2.78 -7.74
C ARG A 336 -31.12 3.71 -8.37
N ILE A 337 -30.18 3.20 -9.18
CA ILE A 337 -29.15 4.00 -9.84
C ILE A 337 -29.76 4.97 -10.84
N THR A 338 -30.76 4.53 -11.62
CA THR A 338 -31.47 5.40 -12.56
C THR A 338 -32.27 6.50 -11.84
N ALA A 339 -32.89 6.19 -10.72
CA ALA A 339 -33.56 7.19 -9.89
C ALA A 339 -32.62 8.26 -9.36
N LEU A 340 -31.41 7.86 -8.91
CA LEU A 340 -30.36 8.79 -8.48
C LEU A 340 -29.85 9.69 -9.62
N ALA A 341 -29.84 9.18 -10.84
CA ALA A 341 -29.46 9.95 -12.03
C ALA A 341 -30.54 10.94 -12.49
N GLY A 342 -31.75 10.89 -11.92
CA GLY A 342 -32.85 11.77 -12.32
C GLY A 342 -33.25 11.64 -13.79
N ASN A 343 -33.17 10.43 -14.37
CA ASN A 343 -33.37 10.12 -15.79
C ASN A 343 -32.45 10.86 -16.76
N ASN A 344 -31.31 11.35 -16.29
CA ASN A 344 -30.28 12.03 -17.10
C ASN A 344 -29.18 11.02 -17.47
N GLU A 345 -29.00 10.74 -18.76
CA GLU A 345 -28.04 9.75 -19.25
C GLU A 345 -26.59 10.12 -18.89
N LYS A 346 -26.23 11.40 -18.94
CA LYS A 346 -24.90 11.86 -18.57
C LYS A 346 -24.63 11.67 -17.08
N ALA A 347 -25.61 11.97 -16.23
CA ALA A 347 -25.54 11.71 -14.80
C ALA A 347 -25.50 10.21 -14.51
N LEU A 348 -26.27 9.40 -15.23
CA LEU A 348 -26.25 7.94 -15.13
C LEU A 348 -24.87 7.37 -15.48
N SER A 349 -24.30 7.81 -16.60
CA SER A 349 -22.95 7.39 -17.01
C SER A 349 -21.89 7.78 -15.98
N ALA A 350 -22.02 8.94 -15.34
CA ALA A 350 -21.11 9.40 -14.29
C ALA A 350 -21.22 8.61 -13.00
N LEU A 351 -22.42 8.08 -12.65
CA LEU A 351 -22.63 7.25 -11.45
C LEU A 351 -22.05 5.83 -11.57
N ILE A 352 -21.75 5.36 -12.79
CA ILE A 352 -21.22 4.02 -12.99
C ILE A 352 -19.70 4.06 -12.84
N PRO A 353 -19.10 3.25 -11.92
CA PRO A 353 -17.65 3.22 -11.74
C PRO A 353 -16.91 2.89 -13.04
N PRO A 354 -15.70 3.47 -13.27
CA PRO A 354 -14.94 3.26 -14.51
C PRO A 354 -14.48 1.81 -14.73
N ALA A 355 -14.51 0.98 -13.69
CA ALA A 355 -14.25 -0.46 -13.82
C ALA A 355 -15.28 -1.19 -14.70
N PHE A 356 -16.48 -0.64 -14.86
CA PHE A 356 -17.54 -1.26 -15.65
C PHE A 356 -17.54 -0.68 -17.05
N VAL A 357 -17.06 -1.49 -18.01
CA VAL A 357 -16.97 -1.14 -19.42
C VAL A 357 -18.14 -1.75 -20.20
N GLY A 358 -18.54 -1.13 -21.29
CA GLY A 358 -19.61 -1.57 -22.18
C GLY A 358 -19.70 -0.63 -23.37
N GLU A 359 -20.37 -1.06 -24.44
CA GLU A 359 -20.57 -0.24 -25.64
C GLU A 359 -21.53 0.93 -25.39
N THR A 360 -22.52 0.70 -24.53
CA THR A 360 -23.52 1.70 -24.14
C THR A 360 -23.53 1.93 -22.63
N THR A 361 -24.12 3.05 -22.20
CA THR A 361 -24.36 3.33 -20.77
C THR A 361 -25.23 2.23 -20.13
N SER A 362 -26.19 1.68 -20.89
CA SER A 362 -27.06 0.57 -20.45
C SER A 362 -26.23 -0.70 -20.17
N ASP A 363 -25.32 -1.09 -21.05
CA ASP A 363 -24.47 -2.29 -20.85
C ASP A 363 -23.60 -2.15 -19.61
N ARG A 364 -23.06 -0.94 -19.40
CA ARG A 364 -22.28 -0.62 -18.20
C ARG A 364 -23.12 -0.70 -16.93
N LEU A 365 -24.37 -0.17 -16.97
CA LEU A 365 -25.31 -0.23 -15.86
C LEU A 365 -25.70 -1.69 -15.55
N ASP A 366 -25.95 -2.50 -16.57
CA ASP A 366 -26.30 -3.91 -16.43
C ASP A 366 -25.17 -4.70 -15.76
N SER A 367 -23.94 -4.50 -16.22
CA SER A 367 -22.76 -5.12 -15.63
C SER A 367 -22.53 -4.68 -14.18
N TYR A 368 -22.72 -3.40 -13.88
CA TYR A 368 -22.57 -2.85 -12.54
C TYR A 368 -23.68 -3.37 -11.60
N ALA A 369 -24.94 -3.32 -12.01
CA ALA A 369 -26.07 -3.81 -11.23
C ALA A 369 -25.97 -5.31 -10.93
N ALA A 370 -25.53 -6.10 -11.90
CA ALA A 370 -25.29 -7.53 -11.74
C ALA A 370 -24.24 -7.82 -10.66
N GLU A 371 -23.14 -7.07 -10.67
CA GLU A 371 -22.06 -7.24 -9.69
C GLU A 371 -22.47 -6.78 -8.29
N LEU A 372 -23.23 -5.67 -8.19
CA LEU A 372 -23.81 -5.23 -6.92
C LEU A 372 -24.75 -6.28 -6.32
N ALA A 373 -25.65 -6.81 -7.12
CA ALA A 373 -26.55 -7.89 -6.72
C ALA A 373 -25.77 -9.14 -6.29
N ARG A 374 -24.72 -9.52 -7.02
CA ARG A 374 -23.83 -10.63 -6.67
C ARG A 374 -23.16 -10.41 -5.31
N LYS A 375 -22.64 -9.20 -5.04
CA LYS A 375 -22.02 -8.86 -3.77
C LYS A 375 -23.01 -8.94 -2.60
N VAL A 376 -24.25 -8.49 -2.76
CA VAL A 376 -25.29 -8.64 -1.73
C VAL A 376 -25.58 -10.12 -1.45
N ARG A 377 -25.74 -10.94 -2.50
CA ARG A 377 -25.93 -12.39 -2.35
C ARG A 377 -24.78 -13.05 -1.58
N LEU A 378 -23.55 -12.69 -1.88
CA LEU A 378 -22.37 -13.23 -1.21
C LEU A 378 -22.20 -12.73 0.23
N SER A 379 -22.63 -11.49 0.51
CA SER A 379 -22.50 -10.89 1.85
C SER A 379 -23.59 -11.38 2.82
N PHE A 380 -24.79 -11.62 2.33
CA PHE A 380 -25.95 -11.98 3.13
C PHE A 380 -26.69 -13.24 2.61
N PRO A 381 -25.99 -14.37 2.39
CA PRO A 381 -26.54 -15.53 1.69
C PRO A 381 -27.79 -16.08 2.39
N MET A 382 -27.80 -16.10 3.72
CA MET A 382 -28.94 -16.64 4.49
C MET A 382 -30.17 -15.74 4.40
N LYS A 383 -29.99 -14.40 4.47
CA LYS A 383 -31.11 -13.45 4.35
C LYS A 383 -31.68 -13.42 2.92
N VAL A 384 -30.80 -13.51 1.90
CA VAL A 384 -31.24 -13.63 0.49
C VAL A 384 -32.03 -14.91 0.28
N LEU A 385 -31.52 -16.03 0.81
CA LEU A 385 -32.20 -17.32 0.70
C LEU A 385 -33.57 -17.29 1.41
N ALA A 386 -33.63 -16.71 2.61
CA ALA A 386 -34.86 -16.49 3.34
C ALA A 386 -35.88 -15.70 2.52
N ARG A 387 -35.46 -14.57 1.93
CA ARG A 387 -36.34 -13.74 1.10
C ARG A 387 -36.84 -14.45 -0.13
N ARG A 388 -35.99 -15.22 -0.80
CA ARG A 388 -36.36 -15.98 -2.00
C ARG A 388 -37.34 -17.11 -1.70
N VAL A 389 -37.26 -17.73 -0.53
CA VAL A 389 -38.25 -18.70 -0.06
C VAL A 389 -39.56 -17.99 0.25
N GLU A 390 -39.51 -16.86 0.96
CA GLU A 390 -40.69 -16.08 1.34
C GLU A 390 -41.47 -15.58 0.11
N THR A 391 -40.78 -15.08 -0.93
CA THR A 391 -41.37 -14.58 -2.17
C THR A 391 -41.77 -15.67 -3.15
N GLY A 392 -41.53 -16.95 -2.85
CA GLY A 392 -41.81 -18.07 -3.72
C GLY A 392 -40.88 -18.21 -4.92
N GLU A 393 -39.79 -17.44 -4.98
CA GLU A 393 -38.73 -17.63 -6.00
C GLU A 393 -38.04 -18.99 -5.88
N ILE A 394 -37.95 -19.49 -4.66
CA ILE A 394 -37.51 -20.85 -4.33
C ILE A 394 -38.73 -21.59 -3.78
N HIS A 395 -39.20 -22.57 -4.52
CA HIS A 395 -40.33 -23.40 -4.14
C HIS A 395 -39.83 -24.68 -3.44
N LEU A 396 -40.38 -24.98 -2.27
CA LEU A 396 -39.89 -26.08 -1.41
C LEU A 396 -40.68 -27.40 -1.59
N GLY A 397 -41.54 -27.48 -2.62
CA GLY A 397 -42.39 -28.64 -2.89
C GLY A 397 -43.85 -28.40 -2.45
N GLU A 398 -44.65 -29.46 -2.39
CA GLU A 398 -46.09 -29.40 -2.15
C GLU A 398 -46.51 -28.71 -0.85
N ASN A 399 -45.67 -28.71 0.17
CA ASN A 399 -45.91 -28.06 1.46
C ASN A 399 -45.32 -26.64 1.55
N HIS A 400 -44.99 -26.00 0.42
CA HIS A 400 -44.28 -24.70 0.40
C HIS A 400 -45.04 -23.64 1.22
N ASP A 401 -46.33 -23.46 1.00
CA ASP A 401 -47.12 -22.42 1.65
C ASP A 401 -47.25 -22.64 3.17
N ASP A 402 -47.25 -23.87 3.63
CA ASP A 402 -47.31 -24.23 5.07
C ASP A 402 -46.00 -23.90 5.80
N VAL A 403 -44.87 -24.04 5.12
CA VAL A 403 -43.54 -24.00 5.75
C VAL A 403 -42.72 -22.75 5.38
N LYS A 404 -43.07 -21.98 4.33
CA LYS A 404 -42.27 -20.85 3.83
C LYS A 404 -41.95 -19.82 4.90
N SER A 405 -42.94 -19.42 5.69
CA SER A 405 -42.75 -18.42 6.75
C SER A 405 -41.83 -18.91 7.87
N ALA A 406 -41.99 -20.16 8.29
CA ALA A 406 -41.16 -20.77 9.32
C ALA A 406 -39.71 -20.93 8.86
N ILE A 407 -39.50 -21.36 7.61
CA ILE A 407 -38.14 -21.53 7.05
C ILE A 407 -37.50 -20.17 6.78
N SER A 408 -38.23 -19.19 6.25
CA SER A 408 -37.71 -17.83 6.04
C SER A 408 -37.29 -17.21 7.37
N GLY A 409 -38.11 -17.28 8.40
CA GLY A 409 -37.78 -16.80 9.74
C GLY A 409 -36.55 -17.51 10.33
N LEU A 410 -36.47 -18.84 10.22
CA LEU A 410 -35.33 -19.62 10.69
C LEU A 410 -34.04 -19.23 9.97
N LEU A 411 -34.05 -19.15 8.64
CA LEU A 411 -32.87 -18.76 7.87
C LEU A 411 -32.42 -17.33 8.20
N SER A 412 -33.36 -16.41 8.40
CA SER A 412 -33.06 -15.04 8.82
C SER A 412 -32.39 -15.00 10.19
N ASN A 413 -32.94 -15.68 11.19
CA ASN A 413 -32.42 -15.72 12.56
C ASN A 413 -31.11 -16.49 12.64
N ALA A 414 -30.97 -17.60 11.89
CA ALA A 414 -29.73 -18.38 11.81
C ALA A 414 -28.56 -17.56 11.23
N GLY A 415 -28.84 -16.72 10.23
CA GLY A 415 -27.85 -15.79 9.66
C GLY A 415 -27.30 -14.81 10.70
N GLU A 416 -28.10 -14.31 11.62
CA GLU A 416 -27.69 -13.45 12.72
C GLU A 416 -26.78 -14.16 13.74
N LEU A 417 -26.95 -15.47 13.90
CA LEU A 417 -26.08 -16.33 14.71
C LEU A 417 -24.80 -16.77 13.97
N GLY A 418 -24.53 -16.22 12.79
CA GLY A 418 -23.36 -16.59 11.97
C GLY A 418 -23.45 -17.96 11.31
N PHE A 419 -24.62 -18.58 11.28
CA PHE A 419 -24.83 -19.87 10.62
C PHE A 419 -24.80 -19.72 9.10
N ASN A 420 -24.18 -20.69 8.43
CA ASN A 420 -24.13 -20.77 6.98
C ASN A 420 -24.53 -22.19 6.53
N LEU A 421 -25.58 -22.28 5.71
CA LEU A 421 -26.17 -23.53 5.25
C LEU A 421 -25.17 -24.44 4.51
N GLY A 422 -24.18 -23.84 3.84
CA GLY A 422 -23.13 -24.58 3.13
C GLY A 422 -22.01 -25.12 4.01
N ARG A 423 -21.90 -24.67 5.27
CA ARG A 423 -20.74 -24.97 6.14
C ARG A 423 -21.05 -25.78 7.37
N ALA A 424 -22.20 -25.60 7.96
CA ALA A 424 -22.57 -26.25 9.22
C ALA A 424 -23.83 -27.09 9.07
N PRO A 425 -23.90 -28.27 9.73
CA PRO A 425 -25.09 -29.12 9.72
C PRO A 425 -26.25 -28.42 10.43
N ILE A 426 -27.42 -28.36 9.78
CA ILE A 426 -28.62 -27.76 10.36
C ILE A 426 -29.05 -28.44 11.67
N ASN A 427 -28.84 -29.76 11.79
CA ASN A 427 -29.17 -30.51 13.00
C ASN A 427 -28.40 -30.02 14.23
N SER A 428 -27.16 -29.52 14.06
CA SER A 428 -26.38 -28.97 15.17
C SER A 428 -26.96 -27.63 15.62
N LEU A 429 -27.36 -26.79 14.67
CA LEU A 429 -28.00 -25.52 14.97
C LEU A 429 -29.34 -25.69 15.69
N LEU A 430 -30.19 -26.60 15.19
CA LEU A 430 -31.49 -26.86 15.79
C LEU A 430 -31.37 -27.45 17.20
N ARG A 431 -30.39 -28.33 17.48
CA ARG A 431 -30.14 -28.83 18.83
C ARG A 431 -29.70 -27.76 19.81
N GLN A 432 -28.87 -26.82 19.37
CA GLN A 432 -28.31 -25.78 20.23
C GLN A 432 -29.25 -24.60 20.44
N ASN A 433 -30.06 -24.28 19.43
CA ASN A 433 -30.84 -23.02 19.39
C ASN A 433 -32.30 -23.22 18.92
N GLY A 434 -32.83 -24.47 18.91
CA GLY A 434 -34.11 -24.80 18.31
C GLY A 434 -35.28 -23.95 18.82
N ALA A 435 -35.40 -23.82 20.14
CA ALA A 435 -36.46 -23.03 20.77
C ALA A 435 -36.41 -21.53 20.42
N ARG A 436 -35.23 -20.99 20.12
CA ARG A 436 -34.99 -19.61 19.78
C ARG A 436 -35.23 -19.34 18.27
N LEU A 437 -34.94 -20.32 17.46
CA LEU A 437 -34.99 -20.20 16.00
C LEU A 437 -36.36 -20.50 15.41
N MET A 438 -37.09 -21.39 16.04
CA MET A 438 -38.47 -21.76 15.66
C MET A 438 -39.35 -21.71 16.91
N PRO A 439 -39.97 -20.56 17.20
CA PRO A 439 -40.98 -20.50 18.27
C PRO A 439 -42.08 -21.53 17.96
N VAL A 440 -42.54 -22.20 19.00
CA VAL A 440 -43.43 -23.36 18.94
C VAL A 440 -44.67 -23.05 18.08
N THR A 441 -44.65 -23.53 16.87
CA THR A 441 -45.82 -23.65 15.98
C THR A 441 -46.23 -25.12 15.98
N ASP A 442 -47.48 -25.34 15.64
CA ASP A 442 -48.13 -26.64 15.49
C ASP A 442 -47.12 -27.78 15.10
N GLY A 443 -47.04 -28.84 15.90
CA GLY A 443 -45.99 -29.88 15.79
C GLY A 443 -45.83 -30.50 14.39
N GLY A 444 -46.94 -30.62 13.64
CA GLY A 444 -46.90 -31.11 12.25
C GLY A 444 -46.23 -30.16 11.27
N LYS A 445 -46.35 -28.86 11.48
CA LYS A 445 -45.68 -27.82 10.64
C LYS A 445 -44.17 -27.74 10.94
N HIS A 446 -43.79 -28.00 12.19
CA HIS A 446 -42.38 -28.03 12.58
C HIS A 446 -41.60 -29.16 11.87
N GLU A 447 -42.15 -30.40 11.86
CA GLU A 447 -41.48 -31.53 11.18
C GLU A 447 -41.33 -31.27 9.67
N LYS A 448 -42.40 -30.80 9.02
CA LYS A 448 -42.39 -30.43 7.59
C LYS A 448 -41.31 -29.32 7.29
N ALA A 449 -41.20 -28.32 8.16
CA ALA A 449 -40.22 -27.23 8.00
C ALA A 449 -38.79 -27.75 8.16
N VAL A 450 -38.54 -28.64 9.15
CA VAL A 450 -37.22 -29.26 9.35
C VAL A 450 -36.83 -30.14 8.17
N GLU A 451 -37.77 -30.91 7.61
CA GLU A 451 -37.51 -31.76 6.44
C GLU A 451 -37.19 -30.91 5.20
N ALA A 452 -38.01 -29.90 4.90
CA ALA A 452 -37.75 -28.96 3.80
C ALA A 452 -36.41 -28.24 3.95
N LEU A 453 -36.04 -27.87 5.16
CA LEU A 453 -34.76 -27.23 5.46
C LEU A 453 -33.56 -28.17 5.25
N LYS A 454 -33.70 -29.46 5.63
CA LYS A 454 -32.69 -30.48 5.34
C LYS A 454 -32.55 -30.73 3.82
N LYS A 455 -33.66 -30.75 3.11
CA LYS A 455 -33.68 -30.81 1.62
C LYS A 455 -32.93 -29.62 1.03
N LEU A 456 -33.24 -28.41 1.47
CA LEU A 456 -32.61 -27.17 1.04
C LEU A 456 -31.10 -27.19 1.32
N GLN A 457 -30.67 -27.65 2.51
CA GLN A 457 -29.25 -27.77 2.86
C GLN A 457 -28.50 -28.71 1.92
N ARG A 458 -29.05 -29.92 1.69
CA ARG A 458 -28.42 -30.91 0.80
C ARG A 458 -28.21 -30.38 -0.60
N LEU A 459 -29.21 -29.69 -1.16
CA LEU A 459 -29.12 -29.11 -2.49
C LEU A 459 -28.19 -27.88 -2.53
N TYR A 460 -28.25 -27.02 -1.52
CA TYR A 460 -27.36 -25.84 -1.42
C TYR A 460 -25.88 -26.21 -1.40
N GLN A 461 -25.51 -27.35 -0.77
CA GLN A 461 -24.13 -27.81 -0.71
C GLN A 461 -23.57 -28.32 -2.04
N ILE A 462 -24.44 -28.78 -2.96
CA ILE A 462 -24.04 -29.38 -4.24
C ILE A 462 -24.31 -28.50 -5.45
N THR A 463 -25.04 -27.40 -5.28
CA THR A 463 -25.36 -26.47 -6.36
C THR A 463 -24.37 -25.30 -6.36
N PRO A 464 -23.74 -24.98 -7.51
CA PRO A 464 -22.71 -23.92 -7.59
C PRO A 464 -23.29 -22.50 -7.57
N SER A 465 -24.59 -22.35 -7.85
CA SER A 465 -25.25 -21.04 -7.91
C SER A 465 -26.70 -21.11 -7.42
N ASP A 466 -27.26 -19.94 -7.10
CA ASP A 466 -28.66 -19.80 -6.74
C ASP A 466 -29.62 -20.22 -7.86
N HIS A 467 -29.22 -20.03 -9.12
CA HIS A 467 -30.00 -20.49 -10.28
C HIS A 467 -30.02 -22.01 -10.36
N SER A 468 -28.88 -22.66 -10.12
CA SER A 468 -28.80 -24.12 -10.08
C SER A 468 -29.62 -24.70 -8.93
N LEU A 469 -29.61 -24.03 -7.76
CA LEU A 469 -30.46 -24.42 -6.62
C LEU A 469 -31.94 -24.32 -6.96
N LYS A 470 -32.37 -23.19 -7.55
CA LYS A 470 -33.77 -23.01 -7.98
C LYS A 470 -34.18 -24.06 -9.02
N ALA A 471 -33.33 -24.33 -10.02
CA ALA A 471 -33.59 -25.34 -11.01
C ALA A 471 -33.73 -26.73 -10.41
N ALA A 472 -32.82 -27.11 -9.49
CA ALA A 472 -32.89 -28.40 -8.82
C ALA A 472 -34.15 -28.58 -7.98
N LEU A 473 -34.57 -27.54 -7.25
CA LEU A 473 -35.80 -27.55 -6.44
C LEU A 473 -37.07 -27.61 -7.33
N ASN A 474 -37.13 -26.85 -8.42
CA ASN A 474 -38.24 -26.85 -9.36
C ASN A 474 -38.40 -28.21 -10.09
N LEU A 475 -37.32 -28.93 -10.29
CA LEU A 475 -37.32 -30.30 -10.83
C LEU A 475 -37.65 -31.36 -9.75
N GLY A 476 -37.95 -30.95 -8.53
CA GLY A 476 -38.32 -31.83 -7.45
C GLY A 476 -37.19 -32.59 -6.76
N PHE A 477 -35.91 -32.32 -7.11
CA PHE A 477 -34.79 -33.00 -6.48
C PHE A 477 -34.69 -32.67 -5.00
N GLY A 478 -34.32 -33.68 -4.19
CA GLY A 478 -34.13 -33.56 -2.74
C GLY A 478 -32.71 -33.91 -2.27
N SER A 479 -31.89 -34.47 -3.17
CA SER A 479 -30.56 -34.96 -2.85
C SER A 479 -29.64 -35.03 -4.07
N ALA A 480 -28.34 -35.23 -3.83
CA ALA A 480 -27.35 -35.52 -4.86
C ALA A 480 -27.66 -36.80 -5.65
N GLN A 481 -28.29 -37.78 -4.97
CA GLN A 481 -28.68 -39.06 -5.58
C GLN A 481 -29.78 -38.84 -6.63
N ASP A 482 -30.76 -37.99 -6.36
CA ASP A 482 -31.83 -37.67 -7.30
C ASP A 482 -31.25 -37.03 -8.56
N ILE A 483 -30.31 -36.12 -8.39
CA ILE A 483 -29.64 -35.46 -9.51
C ILE A 483 -28.77 -36.44 -10.32
N ALA A 484 -28.07 -37.34 -9.65
CA ALA A 484 -27.25 -38.38 -10.30
C ALA A 484 -28.08 -39.42 -11.06
N ALA A 485 -29.28 -39.71 -10.59
CA ALA A 485 -30.22 -40.62 -11.24
C ALA A 485 -30.87 -39.99 -12.52
N PHE A 486 -30.86 -38.66 -12.60
CA PHE A 486 -31.36 -37.98 -13.79
C PHE A 486 -30.33 -38.05 -14.91
N ARG A 487 -30.73 -38.59 -16.09
CA ARG A 487 -29.80 -38.74 -17.22
C ARG A 487 -29.11 -37.41 -17.51
N THR A 488 -27.81 -37.39 -17.42
CA THR A 488 -26.85 -36.26 -17.55
C THR A 488 -27.16 -35.29 -18.70
N MET A 489 -27.87 -35.77 -19.73
CA MET A 489 -28.18 -35.00 -20.96
C MET A 489 -29.22 -33.89 -20.74
N ILE A 490 -30.25 -34.09 -19.90
CA ILE A 490 -31.30 -33.10 -19.65
C ILE A 490 -30.86 -32.01 -18.69
N PHE A 491 -30.11 -32.37 -17.65
CA PHE A 491 -29.56 -31.43 -16.69
C PHE A 491 -28.54 -30.47 -17.32
N CYS A 492 -27.68 -30.99 -18.24
CA CYS A 492 -26.73 -30.18 -18.98
C CYS A 492 -27.38 -29.19 -19.94
N ILE A 493 -28.57 -29.45 -20.46
CA ILE A 493 -29.27 -28.52 -21.36
C ILE A 493 -29.78 -27.30 -20.58
N HIS A 494 -30.41 -27.50 -19.41
CA HIS A 494 -30.91 -26.40 -18.58
C HIS A 494 -29.76 -25.61 -17.92
N SER A 495 -28.74 -26.27 -17.39
CA SER A 495 -27.60 -25.60 -16.80
C SER A 495 -26.68 -24.90 -17.83
N ARG A 496 -26.60 -25.38 -19.09
CA ARG A 496 -25.87 -24.71 -20.17
C ARG A 496 -26.47 -23.37 -20.57
N ILE A 497 -27.80 -23.25 -20.54
CA ILE A 497 -28.47 -21.98 -20.87
C ILE A 497 -28.14 -20.94 -19.80
N ASP A 498 -28.15 -21.30 -18.53
CA ASP A 498 -27.83 -20.39 -17.44
C ASP A 498 -26.30 -20.16 -17.30
N PHE A 499 -25.48 -21.20 -17.50
CA PHE A 499 -24.02 -21.12 -17.44
C PHE A 499 -23.40 -20.33 -18.62
N ASN A 500 -24.00 -20.37 -19.80
CA ASN A 500 -23.57 -19.55 -20.94
C ASN A 500 -23.96 -18.07 -20.77
N ARG A 501 -25.01 -17.77 -19.99
CA ARG A 501 -25.37 -16.41 -19.62
C ARG A 501 -24.36 -15.82 -18.61
N GLU A 502 -23.85 -16.62 -17.69
CA GLU A 502 -22.77 -16.24 -16.75
C GLU A 502 -21.38 -16.14 -17.41
N ARG A 503 -21.08 -17.01 -18.41
CA ARG A 503 -19.79 -16.97 -19.14
C ARG A 503 -19.64 -15.81 -20.12
N LYS A 504 -20.74 -15.23 -20.60
CA LYS A 504 -20.68 -14.03 -21.45
C LYS A 504 -20.46 -12.75 -20.64
N ARG A 505 -20.47 -12.84 -19.33
CA ARG A 505 -20.10 -11.74 -18.44
C ARG A 505 -18.60 -11.84 -18.18
N PRO A 506 -17.78 -10.84 -18.55
CA PRO A 506 -16.37 -10.85 -18.21
C PRO A 506 -16.22 -10.95 -16.70
N SER A 507 -15.49 -11.94 -16.23
CA SER A 507 -15.08 -12.05 -14.83
C SER A 507 -14.14 -10.89 -14.52
N PHE A 508 -14.67 -9.82 -13.94
CA PHE A 508 -13.95 -8.61 -13.54
C PHE A 508 -13.08 -8.83 -12.29
N ILE A 509 -12.36 -9.95 -12.24
CA ILE A 509 -11.36 -10.15 -11.19
C ILE A 509 -10.15 -10.82 -11.83
N ASP A 510 -9.47 -10.11 -12.71
CA ASP A 510 -8.02 -10.20 -12.76
C ASP A 510 -7.47 -9.41 -11.59
N GLU A 511 -6.58 -10.03 -10.84
CA GLU A 511 -6.07 -9.57 -9.55
C GLU A 511 -5.79 -8.06 -9.50
N PRO A 512 -6.45 -7.31 -8.61
CA PRO A 512 -6.06 -5.93 -8.38
C PRO A 512 -4.60 -5.92 -7.90
N SER A 513 -3.81 -5.00 -8.42
CA SER A 513 -2.44 -4.74 -7.98
C SER A 513 -2.38 -4.71 -6.44
N ARG A 514 -1.25 -5.09 -5.83
CA ARG A 514 -1.10 -5.19 -4.35
C ARG A 514 -1.58 -3.94 -3.60
N SER A 515 -1.50 -2.77 -4.21
CA SER A 515 -2.01 -1.50 -3.68
C SER A 515 -3.54 -1.41 -3.65
N ALA A 516 -4.22 -1.89 -4.69
CA ALA A 516 -5.68 -1.89 -4.74
C ALA A 516 -6.31 -2.86 -3.73
N ARG A 517 -5.63 -4.00 -3.44
CA ARG A 517 -6.05 -4.92 -2.38
C ARG A 517 -6.00 -4.28 -0.99
N SER A 518 -5.03 -3.40 -0.73
CA SER A 518 -4.91 -2.74 0.57
C SER A 518 -6.02 -1.71 0.80
N LEU A 519 -6.44 -0.98 -0.23
CA LEU A 519 -7.50 0.03 -0.15
C LEU A 519 -8.90 -0.56 0.07
N THR A 520 -9.19 -1.71 -0.52
CA THR A 520 -10.51 -2.36 -0.41
C THR A 520 -10.62 -3.22 0.86
N ILE A 521 -9.52 -3.83 1.31
CA ILE A 521 -9.53 -4.84 2.39
C ILE A 521 -9.67 -4.22 3.79
N CYS A 522 -9.19 -2.99 4.01
CA CYS A 522 -9.26 -2.35 5.34
C CYS A 522 -10.70 -2.13 5.84
N TRP A 523 -11.67 -1.98 4.94
CA TRP A 523 -13.04 -1.62 5.29
C TRP A 523 -14.02 -2.81 5.34
N ALA A 524 -13.71 -3.98 4.77
CA ALA A 524 -14.74 -4.91 4.36
C ALA A 524 -14.61 -6.38 4.77
N ARG A 525 -13.64 -6.79 5.60
CA ARG A 525 -13.62 -8.20 6.05
C ARG A 525 -14.56 -8.42 7.23
N PRO A 526 -15.65 -9.20 7.08
CA PRO A 526 -16.34 -9.75 8.24
C PRO A 526 -15.38 -10.73 8.96
N ASN A 527 -15.38 -10.66 10.29
CA ASN A 527 -14.66 -11.55 11.20
C ASN A 527 -15.16 -13.01 11.06
N THR A 528 -14.81 -13.72 9.99
CA THR A 528 -15.06 -15.17 9.92
C THR A 528 -14.13 -15.84 8.95
N LEU A 529 -12.90 -16.11 9.36
CA LEU A 529 -12.16 -17.31 8.93
C LEU A 529 -11.14 -17.67 10.02
N PRO A 530 -11.31 -18.79 10.72
CA PRO A 530 -10.24 -19.33 11.56
C PRO A 530 -9.08 -19.72 10.64
N ARG A 531 -7.89 -19.17 10.92
CA ARG A 531 -6.63 -19.59 10.33
C ARG A 531 -6.48 -21.10 10.51
N ARG A 532 -6.59 -21.89 9.46
CA ARG A 532 -6.00 -23.23 9.44
C ARG A 532 -4.49 -23.04 9.60
N ARG A 533 -3.98 -23.37 10.76
CA ARG A 533 -2.55 -23.68 10.94
C ARG A 533 -2.24 -24.85 10.00
N ARG A 534 -1.55 -24.59 8.90
CA ARG A 534 -0.80 -25.62 8.21
C ARG A 534 0.37 -25.95 9.13
N SER A 535 0.32 -27.13 9.73
CA SER A 535 1.47 -27.76 10.35
C SER A 535 2.50 -27.98 9.26
N LEU A 536 3.61 -27.26 9.34
CA LEU A 536 4.81 -27.55 8.58
C LEU A 536 5.36 -28.91 9.05
N PRO A 537 5.77 -29.80 8.16
CA PRO A 537 6.43 -31.04 8.56
C PRO A 537 7.76 -30.68 9.24
N SER A 538 7.98 -31.23 10.42
CA SER A 538 9.21 -31.12 11.17
C SER A 538 10.36 -31.75 10.40
N HIS A 539 11.27 -30.93 9.89
CA HIS A 539 12.58 -31.39 9.43
C HIS A 539 13.43 -31.80 10.63
N ARG A 540 13.59 -33.10 10.83
CA ARG A 540 14.67 -33.65 11.68
C ARG A 540 16.02 -33.35 11.02
N PRO A 541 17.02 -32.85 11.78
CA PRO A 541 18.36 -32.68 11.23
C PRO A 541 19.02 -34.03 11.02
N ARG A 542 19.49 -34.28 9.82
CA ARG A 542 20.37 -35.42 9.52
C ARG A 542 21.77 -35.15 10.11
N LYS A 543 22.28 -36.13 10.85
CA LYS A 543 23.65 -36.16 11.35
C LYS A 543 24.65 -36.17 10.19
N PRO A 544 25.80 -35.46 10.26
CA PRO A 544 26.83 -35.53 9.23
C PRO A 544 27.59 -36.85 9.30
N GLY A 545 27.53 -37.59 8.22
CA GLY A 545 28.34 -38.78 7.99
C GLY A 545 29.77 -38.41 7.62
N SER A 546 30.70 -38.94 8.39
CA SER A 546 32.15 -38.90 8.13
C SER A 546 32.47 -39.59 6.80
N LYS A 547 33.08 -38.88 5.83
CA LYS A 547 33.80 -39.52 4.72
C LYS A 547 35.30 -39.22 4.85
N ARG A 548 36.03 -40.31 5.17
CA ARG A 548 37.49 -40.44 5.06
C ARG A 548 37.90 -40.19 3.59
N TRP A 549 38.90 -39.37 3.41
CA TRP A 549 39.67 -39.31 2.17
C TRP A 549 40.94 -40.17 2.34
N THR A 550 41.12 -41.13 1.44
CA THR A 550 42.38 -41.78 1.15
C THR A 550 42.71 -41.60 -0.34
N ARG A 551 43.85 -41.01 -0.57
CA ARG A 551 44.63 -40.82 -1.81
C ARG A 551 44.11 -39.80 -2.81
#